data_43b49e204aeabc59c283f1bf0a9d1270
#
_entry.id   43b49e204aeabc59c283f1bf0a9d1270
#
_cell.length_a   1.000
_cell.length_b   1.000
_cell.length_c   1.000
_cell.angle_alpha   90.00
_cell.angle_beta   90.00
_cell.angle_gamma   90.00
#
_symmetry.space_group_name_H-M   'P 1'
#
loop_
_entity.id
_entity.type
_entity.pdbx_description
1 polymer ?
#
loop_
_entity_poly.entity_id
_entity_poly.type
_entity_poly.pdbx_seq_one_letter_code
_entity_poly.pdbx_strand_id
1 'polypeptide(L)'
;MTLKRILEKTATIGPMDKFRLVVKQLVRNENGYRDVLKEIFLSESNLIVLDCEQKILGDVLMQAQQVGTISQGYFYLLTSLDAHVVNLDNYKYGGTNFTAFRLIDVDKPEVQNVIYGIVESIMDSDLRSGHVVVPEGIELSMNLREVS
;
A
#
# COMPACT_ATOMS: atom_id res chain seq x y z
N MET A 1 -16.13 -7.56 0.69
CA MET A 1 -16.48 -7.44 2.14
C MET A 1 -15.73 -6.22 2.64
N THR A 2 -16.39 -5.15 3.01
CA THR A 2 -15.72 -3.89 3.35
C THR A 2 -15.21 -3.92 4.80
N LEU A 3 -14.03 -3.38 5.04
CA LEU A 3 -13.39 -3.25 6.36
C LEU A 3 -14.37 -2.68 7.41
N LYS A 4 -15.23 -1.74 7.00
CA LYS A 4 -16.27 -1.16 7.84
C LYS A 4 -17.18 -2.23 8.49
N ARG A 5 -17.61 -3.27 7.74
CA ARG A 5 -18.47 -4.34 8.28
C ARG A 5 -17.72 -5.25 9.25
N ILE A 6 -16.41 -5.42 9.08
CA ILE A 6 -15.58 -6.19 10.01
C ILE A 6 -15.44 -5.41 11.32
N LEU A 7 -15.14 -4.12 11.23
CA LEU A 7 -14.99 -3.24 12.40
C LEU A 7 -16.30 -3.08 13.18
N GLU A 8 -17.45 -2.95 12.51
CA GLU A 8 -18.76 -2.91 13.14
C GLU A 8 -19.08 -4.22 13.88
N LYS A 9 -18.65 -5.37 13.35
CA LYS A 9 -18.82 -6.66 14.02
C LYS A 9 -17.87 -6.86 15.20
N THR A 10 -16.63 -6.35 15.10
CA THR A 10 -15.65 -6.45 16.20
C THR A 10 -16.00 -5.54 17.37
N ALA A 11 -16.64 -4.41 17.12
CA ALA A 11 -17.14 -3.52 18.17
C ALA A 11 -18.23 -4.17 19.05
N THR A 12 -18.83 -5.27 18.59
CA THR A 12 -19.87 -6.03 19.33
C THR A 12 -19.29 -7.17 20.19
N ILE A 13 -17.97 -7.47 20.10
CA ILE A 13 -17.38 -8.67 20.70
C ILE A 13 -16.46 -8.34 21.89
N GLY A 14 -16.95 -7.65 22.90
CA GLY A 14 -16.24 -7.54 24.16
C GLY A 14 -16.18 -6.16 24.78
N PRO A 15 -15.62 -5.99 25.98
CA PRO A 15 -15.52 -4.71 26.67
C PRO A 15 -14.51 -3.81 25.95
N MET A 16 -14.93 -3.18 24.87
CA MET A 16 -14.14 -2.19 24.11
C MET A 16 -14.25 -0.78 24.71
N ASP A 17 -14.53 -0.66 25.98
CA ASP A 17 -14.65 0.65 26.67
C ASP A 17 -13.36 1.47 26.68
N LYS A 18 -12.26 0.88 26.16
CA LYS A 18 -10.94 1.56 26.09
C LYS A 18 -10.53 2.07 24.72
N PHE A 19 -11.26 1.73 23.66
CA PHE A 19 -10.89 2.13 22.30
C PHE A 19 -12.01 2.93 21.64
N ARG A 20 -11.71 4.19 21.32
CA ARG A 20 -12.60 5.02 20.53
C ARG A 20 -12.29 4.80 19.04
N LEU A 21 -13.16 4.07 18.35
CA LEU A 21 -13.07 3.90 16.91
C LEU A 21 -13.79 5.06 16.21
N VAL A 22 -13.09 5.81 15.38
CA VAL A 22 -13.65 6.85 14.50
C VAL A 22 -13.49 6.38 13.06
N VAL A 23 -14.63 6.18 12.37
CA VAL A 23 -14.62 5.79 10.96
C VAL A 23 -14.93 7.01 10.11
N LYS A 24 -14.04 7.34 9.19
CA LYS A 24 -14.19 8.42 8.22
C LYS A 24 -14.13 7.85 6.81
N GLN A 25 -15.01 8.35 5.94
CA GLN A 25 -14.96 7.98 4.53
C GLN A 25 -13.96 8.88 3.81
N LEU A 26 -13.06 8.25 3.06
CA LEU A 26 -12.08 8.97 2.26
C LEU A 26 -12.78 9.47 0.97
N VAL A 27 -13.22 10.72 0.98
CA VAL A 27 -13.87 11.37 -0.16
C VAL A 27 -12.95 12.45 -0.70
N ARG A 28 -12.70 12.41 -2.01
CA ARG A 28 -11.95 13.46 -2.70
C ARG A 28 -12.89 14.63 -3.01
N ASN A 29 -12.52 15.82 -2.58
CA ASN A 29 -13.19 17.08 -2.90
C ASN A 29 -12.25 18.06 -3.62
N GLU A 30 -12.61 19.34 -3.72
CA GLU A 30 -11.77 20.39 -4.34
C GLU A 30 -10.41 20.52 -3.65
N ASN A 31 -10.33 20.25 -2.35
CA ASN A 31 -9.09 20.27 -1.55
C ASN A 31 -8.35 18.91 -1.56
N GLY A 32 -8.79 17.95 -2.38
CA GLY A 32 -8.30 16.57 -2.38
C GLY A 32 -8.83 15.81 -1.16
N TYR A 33 -7.94 15.19 -0.39
CA TYR A 33 -8.27 14.42 0.82
C TYR A 33 -7.99 15.22 2.11
N ARG A 34 -7.54 16.48 1.99
CA ARG A 34 -7.05 17.27 3.13
C ARG A 34 -8.10 17.48 4.21
N ASP A 35 -9.37 17.63 3.84
CA ASP A 35 -10.41 17.95 4.81
C ASP A 35 -10.65 16.76 5.75
N VAL A 36 -10.75 15.55 5.23
CA VAL A 36 -10.91 14.35 6.06
C VAL A 36 -9.64 14.08 6.89
N LEU A 37 -8.46 14.35 6.33
CA LEU A 37 -7.19 14.20 7.05
C LEU A 37 -7.03 15.22 8.18
N LYS A 38 -7.52 16.45 8.01
CA LYS A 38 -7.59 17.46 9.08
C LYS A 38 -8.53 17.03 10.21
N GLU A 39 -9.67 16.44 9.87
CA GLU A 39 -10.58 15.89 10.89
C GLU A 39 -9.92 14.76 11.69
N ILE A 40 -9.12 13.91 11.03
CA ILE A 40 -8.33 12.87 11.70
C ILE A 40 -7.27 13.50 12.61
N PHE A 41 -6.55 14.50 12.12
CA PHE A 41 -5.56 15.23 12.91
C PHE A 41 -6.18 15.83 14.17
N LEU A 42 -7.34 16.51 14.04
CA LEU A 42 -8.06 17.11 15.16
C LEU A 42 -8.68 16.07 16.12
N SER A 43 -8.82 14.82 15.71
CA SER A 43 -9.30 13.76 16.60
C SER A 43 -8.26 13.24 17.59
N GLU A 44 -7.01 13.71 17.47
CA GLU A 44 -5.85 13.31 18.27
C GLU A 44 -5.57 11.78 18.23
N SER A 45 -6.13 11.09 17.23
CA SER A 45 -5.89 9.67 17.02
C SER A 45 -4.57 9.48 16.28
N ASN A 46 -3.65 8.74 16.88
CA ASN A 46 -2.34 8.45 16.30
C ASN A 46 -2.24 7.08 15.62
N LEU A 47 -3.25 6.21 15.79
CA LEU A 47 -3.34 4.93 15.08
C LEU A 47 -4.37 5.05 13.95
N ILE A 48 -3.90 4.98 12.73
CA ILE A 48 -4.70 5.19 11.52
C ILE A 48 -4.70 3.92 10.69
N VAL A 49 -5.88 3.35 10.45
CA VAL A 49 -6.07 2.27 9.50
C VAL A 49 -6.54 2.89 8.19
N LEU A 50 -5.69 2.84 7.17
CA LEU A 50 -5.96 3.42 5.86
C LEU A 50 -6.35 2.32 4.87
N ASP A 51 -7.63 2.34 4.50
CA ASP A 51 -8.24 1.42 3.54
C ASP A 51 -8.56 2.17 2.25
N CYS A 52 -7.69 2.06 1.27
CA CYS A 52 -7.87 2.71 -0.03
C CYS A 52 -7.18 1.92 -1.15
N GLU A 53 -7.55 2.23 -2.38
CA GLU A 53 -6.90 1.67 -3.55
C GLU A 53 -5.45 2.16 -3.67
N GLN A 54 -4.57 1.29 -4.15
CA GLN A 54 -3.15 1.59 -4.38
C GLN A 54 -2.94 2.86 -5.24
N LYS A 55 -3.80 3.06 -6.24
CA LYS A 55 -3.69 4.21 -7.17
C LYS A 55 -3.77 5.58 -6.48
N ILE A 56 -4.53 5.66 -5.40
CA ILE A 56 -4.72 6.91 -4.64
C ILE A 56 -3.87 6.97 -3.38
N LEU A 57 -3.25 5.88 -2.98
CA LEU A 57 -2.49 5.76 -1.73
C LEU A 57 -1.36 6.81 -1.65
N GLY A 58 -0.60 6.99 -2.73
CA GLY A 58 0.46 7.99 -2.80
C GLY A 58 -0.04 9.42 -2.59
N ASP A 59 -1.16 9.79 -3.25
CA ASP A 59 -1.79 11.11 -3.10
C ASP A 59 -2.29 11.34 -1.67
N VAL A 60 -2.88 10.32 -1.06
CA VAL A 60 -3.39 10.41 0.31
C VAL A 60 -2.24 10.59 1.29
N LEU A 61 -1.16 9.83 1.17
CA LEU A 61 0.00 9.93 2.05
C LEU A 61 0.71 11.29 1.90
N MET A 62 0.87 11.80 0.67
CA MET A 62 1.44 13.12 0.44
C MET A 62 0.61 14.20 1.14
N GLN A 63 -0.72 14.14 1.04
CA GLN A 63 -1.59 15.10 1.71
C GLN A 63 -1.64 14.91 3.23
N ALA A 64 -1.53 13.67 3.70
CA ALA A 64 -1.41 13.35 5.12
C ALA A 64 -0.14 13.98 5.73
N GLN A 65 0.97 13.97 5.00
CA GLN A 65 2.20 14.65 5.40
C GLN A 65 2.00 16.17 5.48
N GLN A 66 1.31 16.75 4.49
CA GLN A 66 1.04 18.20 4.49
C GLN A 66 0.13 18.65 5.65
N VAL A 67 -0.77 17.79 6.09
CA VAL A 67 -1.67 18.04 7.22
C VAL A 67 -0.98 17.79 8.57
N GLY A 68 0.12 17.00 8.59
CA GLY A 68 0.87 16.69 9.80
C GLY A 68 0.51 15.37 10.46
N THR A 69 -0.31 14.52 9.82
CA THR A 69 -0.62 13.17 10.31
C THR A 69 0.46 12.14 9.96
N ILE A 70 1.47 12.53 9.17
CA ILE A 70 2.71 11.77 8.97
C ILE A 70 3.83 12.48 9.72
N SER A 71 3.99 12.14 10.99
CA SER A 71 5.02 12.66 11.88
C SER A 71 5.32 11.66 12.99
N GLN A 72 6.27 11.99 13.85
CA GLN A 72 6.64 11.13 14.97
C GLN A 72 5.43 10.81 15.87
N GLY A 73 5.28 9.52 16.18
CA GLY A 73 4.21 9.01 17.05
C GLY A 73 2.95 8.57 16.30
N TYR A 74 2.86 8.77 14.99
CA TYR A 74 1.77 8.22 14.20
C TYR A 74 2.09 6.80 13.70
N PHE A 75 1.05 5.96 13.65
CA PHE A 75 1.09 4.59 13.21
C PHE A 75 0.05 4.39 12.12
N TYR A 76 0.49 3.96 10.94
CA TYR A 76 -0.37 3.66 9.81
C TYR A 76 -0.41 2.16 9.56
N LEU A 77 -1.61 1.60 9.49
CA LEU A 77 -1.85 0.26 8.96
C LEU A 77 -2.48 0.40 7.57
N LEU A 78 -1.74 0.03 6.55
CA LEU A 78 -2.19 0.04 5.17
C LEU A 78 -2.82 -1.30 4.84
N THR A 79 -4.10 -1.30 4.43
CA THR A 79 -4.82 -2.54 4.10
C THR A 79 -4.66 -2.96 2.65
N SER A 80 -4.16 -2.07 1.78
CA SER A 80 -3.84 -2.41 0.41
C SER A 80 -2.73 -3.46 0.38
N LEU A 81 -2.98 -4.58 -0.29
CA LEU A 81 -2.03 -5.69 -0.44
C LEU A 81 -0.86 -5.33 -1.36
N ASP A 82 -1.06 -4.31 -2.20
CA ASP A 82 -0.07 -3.78 -3.13
C ASP A 82 0.62 -2.50 -2.60
N ALA A 83 0.50 -2.22 -1.30
CA ALA A 83 1.12 -1.03 -0.69
C ALA A 83 2.65 -1.00 -0.87
N HIS A 84 3.29 -2.15 -1.06
CA HIS A 84 4.73 -2.27 -1.30
C HIS A 84 5.18 -1.67 -2.63
N VAL A 85 4.27 -1.45 -3.60
CA VAL A 85 4.58 -0.80 -4.88
C VAL A 85 4.65 0.72 -4.74
N VAL A 86 4.04 1.28 -3.69
CA VAL A 86 4.07 2.72 -3.44
C VAL A 86 5.41 3.10 -2.82
N ASN A 87 6.08 4.10 -3.42
CA ASN A 87 7.34 4.60 -2.87
C ASN A 87 7.10 5.34 -1.54
N LEU A 88 7.57 4.75 -0.46
CA LEU A 88 7.49 5.29 0.89
C LEU A 88 8.79 5.97 1.36
N ASP A 89 9.79 6.11 0.49
CA ASP A 89 11.10 6.68 0.84
C ASP A 89 11.02 8.10 1.39
N ASN A 90 10.07 8.90 0.91
CA ASN A 90 9.84 10.26 1.39
C ASN A 90 9.40 10.33 2.85
N TYR A 91 8.92 9.22 3.41
CA TYR A 91 8.37 9.15 4.78
C TYR A 91 9.30 8.43 5.77
N LYS A 92 10.41 7.86 5.30
CA LYS A 92 11.37 7.05 6.07
C LYS A 92 11.87 7.73 7.35
N TYR A 93 12.10 9.03 7.26
CA TYR A 93 12.77 9.79 8.33
C TYR A 93 11.79 10.64 9.16
N GLY A 94 10.49 10.56 8.87
CA GLY A 94 9.46 11.35 9.56
C GLY A 94 9.06 10.81 10.94
N GLY A 95 9.57 9.64 11.36
CA GLY A 95 9.22 9.01 12.63
C GLY A 95 7.85 8.36 12.67
N THR A 96 7.14 8.31 11.54
CA THR A 96 5.88 7.58 11.38
C THR A 96 6.15 6.11 11.11
N ASN A 97 5.42 5.21 11.78
CA ASN A 97 5.50 3.79 11.53
C ASN A 97 4.44 3.35 10.52
N PHE A 98 4.87 2.73 9.42
CA PHE A 98 3.99 2.12 8.43
C PHE A 98 4.02 0.62 8.54
N THR A 99 2.85 0.00 8.64
CA THR A 99 2.66 -1.45 8.57
C THR A 99 1.74 -1.76 7.41
N ALA A 100 2.11 -2.72 6.58
CA ALA A 100 1.30 -3.16 5.45
C ALA A 100 1.28 -4.69 5.37
N PHE A 101 0.24 -5.23 4.73
CA PHE A 101 0.19 -6.64 4.40
C PHE A 101 0.82 -6.87 3.03
N ARG A 102 1.58 -7.94 2.90
CA ARG A 102 2.14 -8.40 1.63
C ARG A 102 1.70 -9.84 1.40
N LEU A 103 1.05 -10.09 0.27
CA LEU A 103 0.58 -11.44 -0.06
C LEU A 103 1.71 -12.35 -0.50
N ILE A 104 2.65 -11.81 -1.29
CA ILE A 104 3.73 -12.57 -1.92
C ILE A 104 5.04 -11.93 -1.55
N ASP A 105 5.94 -12.72 -1.00
CA ASP A 105 7.31 -12.30 -0.76
C ASP A 105 8.15 -12.60 -2.01
N VAL A 106 8.32 -11.57 -2.85
CA VAL A 106 9.04 -11.72 -4.13
C VAL A 106 10.53 -11.97 -3.97
N ASP A 107 11.08 -11.79 -2.76
CA ASP A 107 12.50 -12.03 -2.47
C ASP A 107 12.76 -13.52 -2.19
N LYS A 108 11.72 -14.32 -2.03
CA LYS A 108 11.86 -15.77 -1.85
C LYS A 108 12.29 -16.47 -3.14
N PRO A 109 13.30 -17.36 -3.09
CA PRO A 109 13.81 -18.07 -4.26
C PRO A 109 12.73 -18.85 -5.02
N GLU A 110 11.77 -19.44 -4.30
CA GLU A 110 10.67 -20.20 -4.87
C GLU A 110 9.74 -19.31 -5.72
N VAL A 111 9.47 -18.10 -5.23
CA VAL A 111 8.64 -17.11 -5.95
C VAL A 111 9.40 -16.58 -7.17
N GLN A 112 10.69 -16.30 -7.02
CA GLN A 112 11.54 -15.88 -8.14
C GLN A 112 11.58 -16.93 -9.25
N ASN A 113 11.74 -18.20 -8.91
CA ASN A 113 11.72 -19.29 -9.89
C ASN A 113 10.40 -19.36 -10.67
N VAL A 114 9.26 -19.14 -9.98
CA VAL A 114 7.94 -19.09 -10.65
C VAL A 114 7.85 -17.88 -11.58
N ILE A 115 8.30 -16.71 -11.13
CA ILE A 115 8.31 -15.48 -11.94
C ILE A 115 9.18 -15.69 -13.20
N TYR A 116 10.39 -16.23 -13.05
CA TYR A 116 11.27 -16.53 -14.19
C TYR A 116 10.63 -17.53 -15.17
N GLY A 117 10.00 -18.60 -14.67
CA GLY A 117 9.31 -19.56 -15.54
C GLY A 117 8.13 -18.96 -16.31
N ILE A 118 7.38 -18.03 -15.69
CA ILE A 118 6.30 -17.30 -16.37
C ILE A 118 6.86 -16.37 -17.43
N VAL A 119 7.89 -15.59 -17.11
CA VAL A 119 8.53 -14.66 -18.05
C VAL A 119 9.11 -15.42 -19.23
N GLU A 120 9.82 -16.53 -19.00
CA GLU A 120 10.38 -17.37 -20.04
C GLU A 120 9.28 -17.93 -20.97
N SER A 121 8.17 -18.41 -20.40
CA SER A 121 7.01 -18.90 -21.16
C SER A 121 6.38 -17.81 -22.03
N ILE A 122 6.28 -16.58 -21.52
CA ILE A 122 5.75 -15.45 -22.27
C ILE A 122 6.70 -15.07 -23.38
N MET A 123 8.00 -14.96 -23.13
CA MET A 123 8.99 -14.64 -24.14
C MET A 123 9.03 -15.69 -25.27
N ASP A 124 8.89 -16.97 -24.94
CA ASP A 124 8.86 -18.06 -25.92
C ASP A 124 7.59 -18.01 -26.79
N SER A 125 6.45 -17.62 -26.20
CA SER A 125 5.19 -17.43 -26.91
C SER A 125 5.22 -16.20 -27.82
N ASP A 126 5.86 -15.10 -27.37
CA ASP A 126 5.94 -13.84 -28.12
C ASP A 126 6.95 -13.93 -29.26
N LEU A 127 8.05 -14.66 -29.09
CA LEU A 127 8.97 -14.98 -30.18
C LEU A 127 8.27 -15.78 -31.30
N ARG A 128 7.30 -16.61 -30.97
CA ARG A 128 6.50 -17.36 -31.98
C ARG A 128 5.40 -16.52 -32.62
N SER A 129 4.90 -15.49 -31.94
CA SER A 129 3.79 -14.62 -32.41
C SER A 129 4.24 -13.29 -33.03
N GLY A 130 5.52 -12.90 -32.85
CA GLY A 130 6.09 -11.65 -33.40
C GLY A 130 5.57 -10.37 -32.69
N HIS A 131 4.93 -10.51 -31.55
CA HIS A 131 4.45 -9.37 -30.75
C HIS A 131 5.11 -9.39 -29.37
N VAL A 132 6.06 -8.50 -29.12
CA VAL A 132 6.64 -8.31 -27.79
C VAL A 132 5.86 -7.22 -27.08
N VAL A 133 4.97 -7.58 -26.16
CA VAL A 133 4.35 -6.67 -25.22
C VAL A 133 4.99 -6.90 -23.86
N VAL A 134 5.94 -6.07 -23.48
CA VAL A 134 6.47 -6.05 -22.10
C VAL A 134 5.46 -5.30 -21.23
N PRO A 135 4.86 -5.93 -20.19
CA PRO A 135 3.98 -5.22 -19.27
C PRO A 135 4.75 -4.09 -18.59
N GLU A 136 4.23 -2.86 -18.63
CA GLU A 136 4.78 -1.74 -17.88
C GLU A 136 4.77 -2.08 -16.38
N GLY A 137 5.95 -2.03 -15.74
CA GLY A 137 6.12 -2.23 -14.29
C GLY A 137 7.01 -3.40 -13.88
N ILE A 138 7.55 -4.18 -14.81
CA ILE A 138 8.58 -5.17 -14.51
C ILE A 138 9.95 -4.58 -14.91
N GLU A 139 10.65 -3.94 -13.96
CA GLU A 139 12.06 -3.65 -14.13
C GLU A 139 12.83 -4.97 -14.00
N LEU A 140 13.16 -5.56 -15.13
CA LEU A 140 14.13 -6.62 -15.24
C LEU A 140 15.53 -6.00 -15.08
N SER A 141 16.06 -6.02 -13.87
CA SER A 141 17.50 -5.81 -13.68
C SER A 141 18.25 -7.03 -14.21
N MET A 142 18.39 -7.08 -15.53
CA MET A 142 19.24 -8.06 -16.19
C MET A 142 20.71 -7.72 -15.96
N ASN A 143 21.28 -8.25 -14.88
CA ASN A 143 22.71 -8.45 -14.84
C ASN A 143 23.04 -9.66 -15.70
N LEU A 144 23.15 -9.45 -16.99
CA LEU A 144 23.84 -10.36 -17.90
C LEU A 144 25.32 -10.35 -17.51
N ARG A 145 25.71 -11.23 -16.59
CA ARG A 145 27.10 -11.62 -16.49
C ARG A 145 27.36 -12.53 -17.67
N GLU A 146 28.16 -12.02 -18.59
CA GLU A 146 28.80 -12.77 -19.66
C GLU A 146 29.37 -14.08 -19.09
N VAL A 147 28.92 -15.21 -19.65
CA VAL A 147 29.59 -16.48 -19.52
C VAL A 147 30.55 -16.56 -20.73
N SER A 148 31.81 -16.29 -20.46
CA SER A 148 32.93 -16.63 -21.37
C SER A 148 33.28 -18.10 -21.24
#